data_4fd49593c551185dc438f296b7ab1e89
#
_entry.id   4fd49593c551185dc438f296b7ab1e89
#
_cell.length_a   1.000
_cell.length_b   1.000
_cell.length_c   1.000
_cell.angle_alpha   90.00
_cell.angle_beta   90.00
_cell.angle_gamma   90.00
#
_symmetry.space_group_name_H-M   'P 1'
#
loop_
_entity.id
_entity.type
_entity.pdbx_description
1 polymer ?
#
loop_
_entity_poly.entity_id
_entity_poly.type
_entity_poly.pdbx_seq_one_letter_code
_entity_poly.pdbx_strand_id
1 'polypeptide(L)'
;RRQRQMCIRDSPSFKAIIYYRIAHKLYEGKHYFWARWVSQKGARKTGIEIHPGARIGKGLFIDHGNGVIIGETAIVGDNVTLYQGVTLGGTGKEHGKRHPTLCNNVMVSAGAKVLGSFTIGENSKIGAGSVVLEEVPPNSTVVGVPGRVVKRNNQSVPREDMNQIDLPNPVLEDIQRLQHLSLIHISEPTRHAQI
;
A
#
# COMPACT_ATOMS: atom_id res chain seq x y z
N ARG A 1 21.75 -2.62 -14.52
CA ARG A 1 21.41 -1.16 -14.44
C ARG A 1 20.85 -0.60 -15.76
N ARG A 2 21.41 -0.92 -16.97
CA ARG A 2 20.89 -0.42 -18.27
C ARG A 2 19.48 -0.91 -18.61
N GLN A 3 19.12 -2.17 -18.34
CA GLN A 3 17.78 -2.71 -18.62
C GLN A 3 16.69 -2.05 -17.75
N ARG A 4 16.96 -1.77 -16.46
CA ARG A 4 16.01 -1.02 -15.59
C ARG A 4 15.74 0.39 -16.10
N GLN A 5 16.72 1.09 -16.65
CA GLN A 5 16.54 2.46 -17.15
C GLN A 5 15.72 2.53 -18.45
N MET A 6 15.82 1.52 -19.34
CA MET A 6 15.01 1.46 -20.55
C MET A 6 13.53 1.18 -20.25
N CYS A 7 13.22 0.25 -19.33
CA CYS A 7 11.85 -0.06 -18.93
C CYS A 7 11.12 1.13 -18.25
N ILE A 8 11.83 1.99 -17.53
CA ILE A 8 11.23 3.11 -16.81
C ILE A 8 10.71 4.19 -17.78
N ARG A 9 11.43 4.50 -18.85
CA ARG A 9 11.06 5.58 -19.80
C ARG A 9 9.83 5.26 -20.64
N ASP A 10 9.63 4.00 -20.99
CA ASP A 10 8.52 3.53 -21.82
C ASP A 10 7.33 3.04 -21.00
N SER A 11 7.50 2.95 -19.68
CA SER A 11 6.48 2.49 -18.76
C SER A 11 5.25 3.41 -18.75
N PRO A 12 4.02 2.85 -18.79
CA PRO A 12 2.78 3.59 -18.54
C PRO A 12 2.83 4.41 -17.25
N SER A 13 3.50 3.90 -16.23
CA SER A 13 3.67 4.52 -14.92
C SER A 13 4.39 5.86 -14.98
N PHE A 14 5.45 5.98 -15.78
CA PHE A 14 6.14 7.25 -15.98
C PHE A 14 5.23 8.28 -16.64
N LYS A 15 4.46 7.86 -17.65
CA LYS A 15 3.49 8.73 -18.32
C LYS A 15 2.40 9.20 -17.34
N ALA A 16 1.90 8.29 -16.48
CA ALA A 16 0.91 8.63 -15.45
C ALA A 16 1.42 9.70 -14.49
N ILE A 17 2.67 9.61 -14.05
CA ILE A 17 3.30 10.61 -13.18
C ILE A 17 3.42 11.96 -13.88
N ILE A 18 3.76 12.00 -15.17
CA ILE A 18 3.80 13.26 -15.93
C ILE A 18 2.40 13.89 -16.00
N TYR A 19 1.37 13.11 -16.39
CA TYR A 19 -0.02 13.59 -16.40
C TYR A 19 -0.45 14.12 -15.04
N TYR A 20 -0.11 13.40 -13.97
CA TYR A 20 -0.40 13.84 -12.60
C TYR A 20 0.29 15.16 -12.27
N ARG A 21 1.59 15.32 -12.53
CA ARG A 21 2.31 16.58 -12.22
C ARG A 21 1.72 17.78 -12.94
N ILE A 22 1.29 17.63 -14.18
CA ILE A 22 0.61 18.70 -14.94
C ILE A 22 -0.77 18.98 -14.31
N ALA A 23 -1.55 17.93 -14.05
CA ALA A 23 -2.88 18.06 -13.46
C ALA A 23 -2.83 18.70 -12.05
N HIS A 24 -1.84 18.33 -11.25
CA HIS A 24 -1.63 18.87 -9.90
C HIS A 24 -1.32 20.37 -9.92
N LYS A 25 -0.44 20.83 -10.82
CA LYS A 25 -0.17 22.25 -11.02
C LYS A 25 -1.42 23.05 -11.39
N LEU A 26 -2.26 22.49 -12.29
CA LEU A 26 -3.53 23.11 -12.66
C LEU A 26 -4.50 23.14 -11.46
N TYR A 27 -4.50 22.10 -10.65
CA TYR A 27 -5.33 22.01 -9.45
C TYR A 27 -4.93 23.04 -8.39
N GLU A 28 -3.63 23.21 -8.13
CA GLU A 28 -3.10 24.27 -7.25
C GLU A 28 -3.43 25.67 -7.76
N GLY A 29 -3.43 25.86 -9.09
CA GLY A 29 -3.87 27.11 -9.75
C GLY A 29 -5.40 27.30 -9.78
N LYS A 30 -6.18 26.44 -9.11
CA LYS A 30 -7.66 26.45 -9.07
C LYS A 30 -8.35 26.23 -10.43
N HIS A 31 -7.63 25.72 -11.41
CA HIS A 31 -8.17 25.35 -12.71
C HIS A 31 -8.74 23.91 -12.67
N TYR A 32 -9.71 23.67 -11.83
CA TYR A 32 -10.21 22.31 -11.49
C TYR A 32 -10.70 21.51 -12.70
N PHE A 33 -11.40 22.16 -13.64
CA PHE A 33 -11.89 21.52 -14.86
C PHE A 33 -10.72 20.95 -15.68
N TRP A 34 -9.72 21.75 -15.98
CA TRP A 34 -8.56 21.34 -16.75
C TRP A 34 -7.69 20.31 -16.01
N ALA A 35 -7.52 20.49 -14.70
CA ALA A 35 -6.83 19.52 -13.85
C ALA A 35 -7.49 18.14 -13.96
N ARG A 36 -8.83 18.09 -13.85
CA ARG A 36 -9.58 16.83 -13.96
C ARG A 36 -9.52 16.25 -15.36
N TRP A 37 -9.64 17.06 -16.39
CA TRP A 37 -9.54 16.62 -17.78
C TRP A 37 -8.18 15.97 -18.08
N VAL A 38 -7.06 16.60 -17.66
CA VAL A 38 -5.71 16.04 -17.82
C VAL A 38 -5.55 14.74 -17.04
N SER A 39 -6.01 14.68 -15.79
CA SER A 39 -5.97 13.49 -14.95
C SER A 39 -6.73 12.32 -15.59
N GLN A 40 -7.95 12.55 -16.08
CA GLN A 40 -8.76 11.53 -16.74
C GLN A 40 -8.13 11.06 -18.07
N LYS A 41 -7.50 11.97 -18.82
CA LYS A 41 -6.74 11.59 -20.04
C LYS A 41 -5.55 10.70 -19.69
N GLY A 42 -4.86 10.99 -18.59
CA GLY A 42 -3.78 10.15 -18.04
C GLY A 42 -4.29 8.75 -17.68
N ALA A 43 -5.37 8.67 -16.89
CA ALA A 43 -5.98 7.41 -16.47
C ALA A 43 -6.38 6.51 -17.66
N ARG A 44 -7.06 7.09 -18.68
CA ARG A 44 -7.45 6.34 -19.89
C ARG A 44 -6.26 5.80 -20.68
N LYS A 45 -5.13 6.52 -20.71
CA LYS A 45 -3.94 6.13 -21.48
C LYS A 45 -3.05 5.14 -20.74
N THR A 46 -3.09 5.12 -19.42
CA THR A 46 -2.11 4.38 -18.61
C THR A 46 -2.72 3.29 -17.74
N GLY A 47 -4.05 3.32 -17.53
CA GLY A 47 -4.73 2.45 -16.57
C GLY A 47 -4.44 2.81 -15.11
N ILE A 48 -3.82 3.99 -14.85
CA ILE A 48 -3.45 4.47 -13.52
C ILE A 48 -4.24 5.74 -13.24
N GLU A 49 -5.07 5.73 -12.20
CA GLU A 49 -5.84 6.88 -11.78
C GLU A 49 -5.16 7.60 -10.62
N ILE A 50 -4.75 8.84 -10.83
CA ILE A 50 -4.21 9.71 -9.78
C ILE A 50 -5.04 10.98 -9.74
N HIS A 51 -5.70 11.23 -8.59
CA HIS A 51 -6.47 12.46 -8.44
C HIS A 51 -5.53 13.68 -8.39
N PRO A 52 -5.82 14.79 -9.09
CA PRO A 52 -4.94 15.95 -9.13
C PRO A 52 -4.72 16.63 -7.76
N GLY A 53 -5.64 16.45 -6.82
CA GLY A 53 -5.50 16.94 -5.44
C GLY A 53 -4.57 16.12 -4.55
N ALA A 54 -4.19 14.90 -4.94
CA ALA A 54 -3.24 14.10 -4.18
C ALA A 54 -1.88 14.81 -4.05
N ARG A 55 -1.17 14.55 -2.96
CA ARG A 55 0.18 15.07 -2.74
C ARG A 55 1.18 13.94 -2.82
N ILE A 56 2.08 14.00 -3.80
CA ILE A 56 3.05 12.92 -4.06
C ILE A 56 4.47 13.49 -4.02
N GLY A 57 5.29 12.93 -3.15
CA GLY A 57 6.69 13.26 -2.96
C GLY A 57 7.58 12.87 -4.15
N LYS A 58 8.87 12.74 -3.89
CA LYS A 58 9.89 12.39 -4.88
C LYS A 58 10.08 10.88 -4.92
N GLY A 59 10.50 10.37 -6.09
CA GLY A 59 10.90 8.96 -6.22
C GLY A 59 9.74 7.95 -6.10
N LEU A 60 8.47 8.36 -6.32
CA LEU A 60 7.39 7.39 -6.46
C LEU A 60 7.69 6.45 -7.62
N PHE A 61 7.71 5.15 -7.32
CA PHE A 61 7.85 4.08 -8.31
C PHE A 61 6.56 3.27 -8.37
N ILE A 62 5.99 3.13 -9.56
CA ILE A 62 4.81 2.30 -9.79
C ILE A 62 5.22 1.19 -10.74
N ASP A 63 5.15 -0.06 -10.29
CA ASP A 63 5.45 -1.23 -11.10
C ASP A 63 4.17 -1.86 -11.63
N HIS A 64 4.17 -2.22 -12.92
CA HIS A 64 3.00 -2.79 -13.62
C HIS A 64 1.67 -2.00 -13.49
N GLY A 65 1.66 -0.82 -13.04
CA GLY A 65 0.66 0.16 -12.62
C GLY A 65 -0.81 0.02 -12.96
N ASN A 66 -1.23 -0.95 -13.76
CA ASN A 66 -2.63 -1.10 -14.17
C ASN A 66 -3.56 -1.25 -12.96
N GLY A 67 -4.62 -0.44 -12.92
CA GLY A 67 -5.60 -0.45 -11.82
C GLY A 67 -5.12 0.20 -10.52
N VAL A 68 -4.00 0.93 -10.53
CA VAL A 68 -3.61 1.76 -9.38
C VAL A 68 -4.52 2.96 -9.29
N ILE A 69 -5.05 3.20 -8.08
CA ILE A 69 -5.94 4.33 -7.78
C ILE A 69 -5.37 5.11 -6.59
N ILE A 70 -5.12 6.40 -6.78
CA ILE A 70 -4.69 7.33 -5.73
C ILE A 70 -5.74 8.43 -5.57
N GLY A 71 -6.41 8.44 -4.43
CA GLY A 71 -7.52 9.34 -4.13
C GLY A 71 -7.10 10.77 -3.84
N GLU A 72 -8.07 11.69 -3.83
CA GLU A 72 -7.91 13.15 -3.76
C GLU A 72 -7.02 13.65 -2.61
N THR A 73 -7.30 13.19 -1.38
CA THR A 73 -6.60 13.65 -0.19
C THR A 73 -5.47 12.71 0.24
N ALA A 74 -5.05 11.77 -0.64
CA ALA A 74 -3.92 10.90 -0.37
C ALA A 74 -2.62 11.70 -0.30
N ILE A 75 -1.77 11.31 0.64
CA ILE A 75 -0.41 11.84 0.77
C ILE A 75 0.54 10.66 0.60
N VAL A 76 1.47 10.80 -0.34
CA VAL A 76 2.48 9.80 -0.63
C VAL A 76 3.85 10.43 -0.43
N GLY A 77 4.61 9.91 0.51
CA GLY A 77 5.96 10.37 0.84
C GLY A 77 6.99 10.08 -0.25
N ASP A 78 8.24 10.20 0.11
CA ASP A 78 9.35 9.96 -0.81
C ASP A 78 9.67 8.48 -0.94
N ASN A 79 10.13 8.08 -2.15
CA ASN A 79 10.62 6.72 -2.43
C ASN A 79 9.60 5.61 -2.16
N VAL A 80 8.32 5.90 -2.31
CA VAL A 80 7.25 4.92 -2.18
C VAL A 80 7.20 4.03 -3.42
N THR A 81 6.93 2.74 -3.22
CA THR A 81 6.73 1.77 -4.30
C THR A 81 5.29 1.24 -4.25
N LEU A 82 4.59 1.33 -5.37
CA LEU A 82 3.25 0.79 -5.55
C LEU A 82 3.24 -0.25 -6.68
N TYR A 83 2.48 -1.31 -6.50
CA TYR A 83 2.25 -2.32 -7.52
C TYR A 83 0.86 -2.21 -8.14
N GLN A 84 0.59 -3.00 -9.19
CA GLN A 84 -0.69 -3.03 -9.88
C GLN A 84 -1.87 -3.27 -8.93
N GLY A 85 -3.01 -2.65 -9.25
CA GLY A 85 -4.26 -2.84 -8.52
C GLY A 85 -4.29 -2.26 -7.10
N VAL A 86 -3.26 -1.52 -6.68
CA VAL A 86 -3.23 -0.83 -5.38
C VAL A 86 -4.28 0.28 -5.36
N THR A 87 -5.02 0.37 -4.26
CA THR A 87 -5.98 1.46 -4.03
C THR A 87 -5.63 2.21 -2.75
N LEU A 88 -5.38 3.50 -2.87
CA LEU A 88 -5.31 4.44 -1.75
C LEU A 88 -6.64 5.18 -1.70
N GLY A 89 -7.61 4.60 -0.99
CA GLY A 89 -9.02 5.00 -0.99
C GLY A 89 -9.50 5.56 0.35
N GLY A 90 -10.72 6.08 0.34
CA GLY A 90 -11.45 6.46 1.55
C GLY A 90 -12.53 5.44 1.89
N THR A 91 -13.02 5.48 3.13
CA THR A 91 -14.13 4.63 3.61
C THR A 91 -15.52 5.17 3.23
N GLY A 92 -15.59 6.36 2.64
CA GLY A 92 -16.85 7.03 2.28
C GLY A 92 -17.60 7.69 3.44
N LYS A 93 -17.13 7.55 4.67
CA LYS A 93 -17.78 8.09 5.89
C LYS A 93 -17.23 9.45 6.34
N GLU A 94 -16.07 9.85 5.83
CA GLU A 94 -15.34 11.02 6.30
C GLU A 94 -15.41 12.18 5.31
N HIS A 95 -15.58 13.39 5.84
CA HIS A 95 -15.46 14.65 5.10
C HIS A 95 -14.03 15.20 5.27
N GLY A 96 -13.46 15.81 4.23
CA GLY A 96 -12.12 16.36 4.26
C GLY A 96 -11.03 15.32 3.97
N LYS A 97 -10.08 15.13 4.88
CA LYS A 97 -9.01 14.13 4.77
C LYS A 97 -9.61 12.73 4.94
N ARG A 98 -9.74 11.97 3.85
CA ARG A 98 -10.38 10.64 3.81
C ARG A 98 -9.54 9.54 3.19
N HIS A 99 -8.37 9.89 2.63
CA HIS A 99 -7.45 8.95 2.01
C HIS A 99 -6.17 8.82 2.84
N PRO A 100 -5.45 7.70 2.74
CA PRO A 100 -4.30 7.42 3.59
C PRO A 100 -3.11 8.35 3.34
N THR A 101 -2.24 8.40 4.34
CA THR A 101 -0.91 8.98 4.25
C THR A 101 0.12 7.84 4.25
N LEU A 102 0.92 7.73 3.21
CA LEU A 102 2.08 6.84 3.17
C LEU A 102 3.31 7.66 3.49
N CYS A 103 4.06 7.27 4.52
CA CYS A 103 5.35 7.85 4.84
C CYS A 103 6.43 7.42 3.82
N ASN A 104 7.68 7.82 4.06
CA ASN A 104 8.76 7.52 3.15
C ASN A 104 9.10 6.01 3.09
N ASN A 105 9.62 5.57 1.95
CA ASN A 105 10.09 4.20 1.73
C ASN A 105 9.02 3.11 1.96
N VAL A 106 7.73 3.44 1.91
CA VAL A 106 6.65 2.46 2.02
C VAL A 106 6.51 1.67 0.73
N MET A 107 6.30 0.36 0.85
CA MET A 107 5.98 -0.51 -0.26
C MET A 107 4.56 -1.05 -0.12
N VAL A 108 3.74 -0.90 -1.16
CA VAL A 108 2.39 -1.46 -1.21
C VAL A 108 2.31 -2.45 -2.36
N SER A 109 2.18 -3.73 -2.02
CA SER A 109 2.22 -4.83 -2.98
C SER A 109 0.92 -4.97 -3.78
N ALA A 110 0.96 -5.84 -4.80
CA ALA A 110 -0.09 -6.02 -5.80
C ALA A 110 -1.48 -6.24 -5.18
N GLY A 111 -2.47 -5.51 -5.69
CA GLY A 111 -3.87 -5.66 -5.29
C GLY A 111 -4.22 -5.19 -3.89
N ALA A 112 -3.27 -4.70 -3.11
CA ALA A 112 -3.54 -4.23 -1.75
C ALA A 112 -4.43 -2.98 -1.74
N LYS A 113 -5.30 -2.90 -0.74
CA LYS A 113 -6.23 -1.78 -0.52
C LYS A 113 -5.90 -1.11 0.82
N VAL A 114 -5.65 0.19 0.79
CA VAL A 114 -5.44 1.00 1.99
C VAL A 114 -6.57 2.01 2.04
N LEU A 115 -7.50 1.83 2.98
CA LEU A 115 -8.79 2.52 2.98
C LEU A 115 -9.03 3.25 4.30
N GLY A 116 -8.91 4.58 4.27
CA GLY A 116 -9.14 5.46 5.42
C GLY A 116 -8.14 6.60 5.51
N SER A 117 -8.30 7.47 6.49
CA SER A 117 -7.50 8.70 6.67
C SER A 117 -6.24 8.52 7.55
N PHE A 118 -5.88 7.28 7.87
CA PHE A 118 -4.75 6.94 8.74
C PHE A 118 -3.39 6.96 8.02
N THR A 119 -2.34 6.75 8.82
CA THR A 119 -0.95 6.80 8.36
C THR A 119 -0.33 5.40 8.29
N ILE A 120 0.37 5.13 7.20
CA ILE A 120 1.29 4.01 7.07
C ILE A 120 2.69 4.52 7.37
N GLY A 121 3.27 4.00 8.45
CA GLY A 121 4.58 4.42 8.96
C GLY A 121 5.72 4.12 7.99
N GLU A 122 6.80 4.85 8.15
CA GLU A 122 8.00 4.77 7.32
C GLU A 122 8.58 3.35 7.24
N ASN A 123 9.16 3.00 6.09
CA ASN A 123 9.80 1.70 5.82
C ASN A 123 8.86 0.48 5.97
N SER A 124 7.55 0.68 5.96
CA SER A 124 6.59 -0.42 6.10
C SER A 124 6.27 -1.08 4.77
N LYS A 125 5.92 -2.37 4.83
CA LYS A 125 5.50 -3.18 3.70
C LYS A 125 4.04 -3.62 3.88
N ILE A 126 3.23 -3.42 2.84
CA ILE A 126 1.87 -3.96 2.78
C ILE A 126 1.87 -5.13 1.81
N GLY A 127 1.51 -6.31 2.29
CA GLY A 127 1.48 -7.55 1.52
C GLY A 127 0.46 -7.53 0.39
N ALA A 128 0.67 -8.40 -0.61
CA ALA A 128 -0.22 -8.51 -1.75
C ALA A 128 -1.63 -8.92 -1.32
N GLY A 129 -2.66 -8.30 -1.94
CA GLY A 129 -4.07 -8.57 -1.64
C GLY A 129 -4.54 -8.14 -0.26
N SER A 130 -3.72 -7.50 0.55
CA SER A 130 -4.10 -7.08 1.90
C SER A 130 -5.08 -5.91 1.88
N VAL A 131 -5.98 -5.86 2.87
CA VAL A 131 -6.92 -4.76 3.08
C VAL A 131 -6.61 -4.09 4.41
N VAL A 132 -5.95 -2.94 4.36
CA VAL A 132 -5.53 -2.17 5.54
C VAL A 132 -6.60 -1.13 5.87
N LEU A 133 -7.09 -1.17 7.09
CA LEU A 133 -8.16 -0.31 7.61
C LEU A 133 -7.76 0.50 8.83
N GLU A 134 -6.53 0.29 9.33
CA GLU A 134 -6.00 0.87 10.54
C GLU A 134 -4.59 1.41 10.33
N GLU A 135 -4.12 2.23 11.27
CA GLU A 135 -2.78 2.79 11.27
C GLU A 135 -1.72 1.71 11.36
N VAL A 136 -0.65 1.88 10.59
CA VAL A 136 0.48 0.95 10.58
C VAL A 136 1.72 1.63 11.15
N PRO A 137 2.30 1.08 12.23
CA PRO A 137 3.54 1.60 12.79
C PRO A 137 4.71 1.54 11.79
N PRO A 138 5.74 2.37 11.94
CA PRO A 138 6.92 2.30 11.09
C PRO A 138 7.65 0.96 11.21
N ASN A 139 8.39 0.61 10.15
CA ASN A 139 9.18 -0.63 10.04
C ASN A 139 8.35 -1.91 10.22
N SER A 140 7.10 -1.90 9.76
CA SER A 140 6.14 -2.99 9.95
C SER A 140 5.80 -3.67 8.64
N THR A 141 5.46 -4.96 8.73
CA THR A 141 4.87 -5.72 7.62
C THR A 141 3.43 -6.06 7.96
N VAL A 142 2.51 -5.72 7.04
CA VAL A 142 1.07 -5.97 7.18
C VAL A 142 0.62 -6.93 6.10
N VAL A 143 -0.15 -7.97 6.47
CA VAL A 143 -0.74 -8.92 5.52
C VAL A 143 -2.16 -9.31 5.95
N GLY A 144 -2.95 -9.79 4.98
CA GLY A 144 -4.27 -10.38 5.21
C GLY A 144 -5.45 -9.44 5.00
N VAL A 145 -6.66 -9.99 5.20
CA VAL A 145 -7.96 -9.31 5.09
C VAL A 145 -8.82 -9.67 6.30
N PRO A 146 -8.99 -8.77 7.28
CA PRO A 146 -8.36 -7.45 7.42
C PRO A 146 -6.83 -7.55 7.64
N GLY A 147 -6.11 -6.51 7.22
CA GLY A 147 -4.66 -6.44 7.34
C GLY A 147 -4.20 -6.40 8.79
N ARG A 148 -3.27 -7.29 9.18
CA ARG A 148 -2.67 -7.33 10.52
C ARG A 148 -1.17 -7.13 10.43
N VAL A 149 -0.58 -6.44 11.41
CA VAL A 149 0.87 -6.32 11.53
C VAL A 149 1.43 -7.67 12.01
N VAL A 150 2.17 -8.35 11.14
CA VAL A 150 2.76 -9.67 11.43
C VAL A 150 4.25 -9.59 11.74
N LYS A 151 4.91 -8.51 11.36
CA LYS A 151 6.33 -8.29 11.63
C LYS A 151 6.58 -6.83 11.94
N ARG A 152 7.36 -6.58 12.99
CA ARG A 152 7.84 -5.27 13.37
C ARG A 152 9.34 -5.36 13.55
N ASN A 153 10.12 -4.86 12.59
CA ASN A 153 11.58 -4.82 12.63
C ASN A 153 12.03 -3.37 12.54
N ASN A 154 13.00 -2.99 13.40
CA ASN A 154 13.67 -1.69 13.31
C ASN A 154 14.64 -1.59 12.15
N GLN A 155 14.68 -2.58 11.25
CA GLN A 155 15.51 -2.56 10.06
C GLN A 155 14.79 -1.85 8.93
N SER A 156 15.47 -0.95 8.25
CA SER A 156 14.99 -0.30 7.04
C SER A 156 14.60 -1.34 5.99
N VAL A 157 13.44 -1.19 5.36
CA VAL A 157 13.04 -2.03 4.23
C VAL A 157 13.92 -1.64 3.05
N PRO A 158 14.77 -2.54 2.52
CA PRO A 158 15.59 -2.21 1.37
C PRO A 158 14.72 -1.80 0.18
N ARG A 159 15.03 -0.68 -0.44
CA ARG A 159 14.29 -0.16 -1.61
C ARG A 159 14.33 -1.12 -2.81
N GLU A 160 15.32 -2.02 -2.85
CA GLU A 160 15.53 -3.00 -3.91
C GLU A 160 14.85 -4.34 -3.67
N ASP A 161 14.32 -4.58 -2.46
CA ASP A 161 13.62 -5.81 -2.12
C ASP A 161 12.18 -5.77 -2.67
N MET A 162 12.03 -6.32 -3.86
CA MET A 162 10.75 -6.45 -4.58
C MET A 162 10.03 -7.78 -4.27
N ASN A 163 10.44 -8.47 -3.20
CA ASN A 163 9.84 -9.74 -2.81
C ASN A 163 8.39 -9.52 -2.33
N GLN A 164 7.44 -10.08 -3.08
CA GLN A 164 6.02 -10.03 -2.78
C GLN A 164 5.49 -11.39 -2.25
N ILE A 165 6.33 -12.41 -2.24
CA ILE A 165 5.92 -13.81 -1.99
C ILE A 165 6.24 -14.25 -0.56
N ASP A 166 7.43 -13.92 -0.04
CA ASP A 166 7.88 -14.33 1.29
C ASP A 166 7.35 -13.39 2.39
N LEU A 167 6.06 -13.08 2.35
CA LEU A 167 5.39 -12.33 3.39
C LEU A 167 4.76 -13.31 4.40
N PRO A 168 4.92 -13.09 5.72
CA PRO A 168 4.31 -13.95 6.71
C PRO A 168 2.79 -13.97 6.54
N ASN A 169 2.21 -15.17 6.61
CA ASN A 169 0.75 -15.36 6.49
C ASN A 169 0.13 -15.43 7.89
N PRO A 170 -0.72 -14.44 8.29
CA PRO A 170 -1.29 -14.42 9.63
C PRO A 170 -2.19 -15.61 9.92
N VAL A 171 -2.85 -16.17 8.91
CA VAL A 171 -3.68 -17.37 9.07
C VAL A 171 -2.82 -18.59 9.42
N LEU A 172 -1.65 -18.71 8.81
CA LEU A 172 -0.73 -19.81 9.08
C LEU A 172 -0.15 -19.71 10.50
N GLU A 173 0.19 -18.49 10.95
CA GLU A 173 0.65 -18.24 12.31
C GLU A 173 -0.44 -18.50 13.36
N ASP A 174 -1.68 -18.10 13.09
CA ASP A 174 -2.83 -18.39 13.95
C ASP A 174 -3.11 -19.91 14.03
N ILE A 175 -3.00 -20.65 12.92
CA ILE A 175 -3.13 -22.12 12.88
C ILE A 175 -2.02 -22.79 13.69
N GLN A 176 -0.77 -22.35 13.55
CA GLN A 176 0.35 -22.88 14.31
C GLN A 176 0.19 -22.64 15.82
N ARG A 177 -0.30 -21.46 16.22
CA ARG A 177 -0.65 -21.15 17.62
C ARG A 177 -1.73 -22.08 18.15
N LEU A 178 -2.81 -22.31 17.38
CA LEU A 178 -3.90 -23.20 17.78
C LEU A 178 -3.42 -24.64 17.90
N GLN A 179 -2.56 -25.10 16.99
CA GLN A 179 -1.94 -26.44 17.08
C GLN A 179 -1.07 -26.59 18.32
N HIS A 180 -0.29 -25.56 18.66
CA HIS A 180 0.55 -25.60 19.87
C HIS A 180 -0.29 -25.64 21.15
N LEU A 181 -1.37 -24.85 21.23
CA LEU A 181 -2.32 -24.87 22.35
C LEU A 181 -3.03 -26.22 22.47
N SER A 182 -3.41 -26.84 21.36
CA SER A 182 -4.02 -28.17 21.33
C SER A 182 -3.05 -29.26 21.87
N LEU A 183 -1.79 -29.18 21.51
CA LEU A 183 -0.76 -30.13 22.00
C LEU A 183 -0.51 -29.99 23.50
N ILE A 184 -0.56 -28.76 24.04
CA ILE A 184 -0.44 -28.53 25.49
C ILE A 184 -1.65 -29.12 26.22
N HIS A 185 -2.87 -29.00 25.67
CA HIS A 185 -4.08 -29.55 26.29
C HIS A 185 -4.12 -31.07 26.32
N ILE A 186 -3.50 -31.73 25.30
CA ILE A 186 -3.42 -33.20 25.23
C ILE A 186 -2.35 -33.74 26.19
N SER A 187 -1.35 -32.93 26.56
CA SER A 187 -0.26 -33.34 27.45
C SER A 187 -0.54 -33.16 28.95
N GLU A 188 -1.67 -32.52 29.34
CA GLU A 188 -2.09 -32.47 30.75
C GLU A 188 -2.88 -33.74 31.09
N PRO A 189 -2.31 -34.65 31.91
CA PRO A 189 -3.10 -35.80 32.39
C PRO A 189 -4.17 -35.26 33.35
N THR A 190 -5.43 -35.56 33.02
CA THR A 190 -6.57 -35.34 33.90
C THR A 190 -6.34 -35.95 35.25
N ARG A 191 -5.91 -35.12 36.25
CA ARG A 191 -5.97 -35.46 37.65
C ARG A 191 -7.42 -35.33 38.13
N HIS A 192 -8.27 -36.24 37.75
CA HIS A 192 -9.54 -36.49 38.46
C HIS A 192 -10.00 -37.91 38.17
N ALA A 193 -9.70 -38.77 39.16
CA ALA A 193 -10.56 -39.85 39.67
C ALA A 193 -9.73 -40.76 40.58
N GLN A 194 -9.63 -40.35 41.84
CA GLN A 194 -9.50 -41.30 42.95
C GLN A 194 -10.26 -40.72 44.12
N ILE A 195 -11.50 -41.14 44.27
CA ILE A 195 -12.21 -41.34 45.51
C ILE A 195 -12.90 -42.68 45.43
#